data_7e3e53b872f324f4a3dd2aa171572647
#
_entry.id   7e3e53b872f324f4a3dd2aa171572647
#
_cell.length_a   1.000
_cell.length_b   1.000
_cell.length_c   1.000
_cell.angle_alpha   90.00
_cell.angle_beta   90.00
_cell.angle_gamma   90.00
#
_symmetry.space_group_name_H-M   'P 1'
#
loop_
_entity.id
_entity.type
_entity.pdbx_description
1 polymer ?
#
loop_
_entity_poly.entity_id
_entity_poly.type
_entity_poly.pdbx_seq_one_letter_code
_entity_poly.pdbx_strand_id
1 'polypeptide(L)'
;GSFGPTASLRLLPPVLEKYRAAFPGIEIHVDEGPDSEVAQWLADYRVDVGFVTLPNEQFDTFFLMQDQMVALLPTGHPLAGKRSVTLADLCASPFAMTRAGSGDIIGRLFHAAGLQPNIHYRSLQLVSTIAAVARGDAVSIVAESALPPESTLAYIKKPLRPAAVRKVALAVPDTGRMSPATREFIRIAQQVFAPQGTPGAKGKEKLHTVRQQV
;
A
#
# COMPACT_ATOMS: atom_id res chain seq x y z
N GLY A 1 16.86 2.48 1.63
CA GLY A 1 15.43 2.83 1.55
C GLY A 1 14.61 2.00 2.51
N SER A 2 13.52 2.58 3.00
CA SER A 2 12.71 1.99 4.07
C SER A 2 11.28 1.73 3.58
N PHE A 3 10.68 0.60 3.96
CA PHE A 3 9.46 0.13 3.32
C PHE A 3 8.55 -0.61 4.31
N GLY A 4 7.23 -0.40 4.20
CA GLY A 4 6.25 -1.25 4.89
C GLY A 4 6.12 -2.65 4.25
N PRO A 5 5.56 -3.63 4.97
CA PRO A 5 5.55 -5.06 4.58
C PRO A 5 5.03 -5.36 3.17
N THR A 6 4.03 -4.63 2.69
CA THR A 6 3.49 -4.81 1.33
C THR A 6 4.49 -4.38 0.27
N ALA A 7 5.20 -3.28 0.52
CA ALA A 7 6.19 -2.76 -0.41
C ALA A 7 7.36 -3.73 -0.54
N SER A 8 7.83 -4.31 0.58
CA SER A 8 8.93 -5.25 0.59
C SER A 8 8.64 -6.52 -0.23
N LEU A 9 7.42 -7.05 -0.14
CA LEU A 9 7.08 -8.32 -0.78
C LEU A 9 6.78 -8.20 -2.28
N ARG A 10 6.19 -7.11 -2.75
CA ARG A 10 5.67 -7.05 -4.13
C ARG A 10 6.10 -5.81 -4.92
N LEU A 11 6.24 -4.68 -4.25
CA LEU A 11 6.53 -3.43 -4.96
C LEU A 11 8.03 -3.22 -5.15
N LEU A 12 8.82 -3.53 -4.15
CA LEU A 12 10.25 -3.30 -4.17
C LEU A 12 11.04 -4.25 -5.10
N PRO A 13 10.79 -5.59 -5.11
CA PRO A 13 11.62 -6.51 -5.88
C PRO A 13 11.77 -6.16 -7.36
N PRO A 14 10.70 -5.88 -8.13
CA PRO A 14 10.84 -5.54 -9.55
C PRO A 14 11.58 -4.21 -9.80
N VAL A 15 11.52 -3.28 -8.84
CA VAL A 15 12.28 -2.03 -8.91
C VAL A 15 13.76 -2.31 -8.66
N LEU A 16 14.08 -3.10 -7.62
CA LEU A 16 15.46 -3.47 -7.30
C LEU A 16 16.14 -4.23 -8.40
N GLU A 17 15.45 -5.18 -9.04
CA GLU A 17 15.98 -5.94 -10.17
C GLU A 17 16.44 -4.99 -11.29
N LYS A 18 15.57 -4.10 -11.74
CA LYS A 18 15.91 -3.13 -12.81
C LYS A 18 16.97 -2.14 -12.38
N TYR A 19 16.90 -1.66 -11.13
CA TYR A 19 17.86 -0.68 -10.63
C TYR A 19 19.26 -1.26 -10.51
N ARG A 20 19.41 -2.48 -9.97
CA ARG A 20 20.71 -3.18 -9.86
C ARG A 20 21.29 -3.51 -11.22
N ALA A 21 20.46 -3.88 -12.18
CA ALA A 21 20.91 -4.11 -13.56
C ALA A 21 21.45 -2.83 -14.22
N ALA A 22 20.82 -1.68 -13.96
CA ALA A 22 21.25 -0.40 -14.51
C ALA A 22 22.45 0.22 -13.77
N PHE A 23 22.58 -0.03 -12.48
CA PHE A 23 23.57 0.60 -11.61
C PHE A 23 24.25 -0.42 -10.67
N PRO A 24 25.03 -1.38 -11.21
CA PRO A 24 25.61 -2.49 -10.45
C PRO A 24 26.62 -2.04 -9.38
N GLY A 25 27.17 -0.83 -9.48
CA GLY A 25 28.09 -0.26 -8.50
C GLY A 25 27.45 0.47 -7.33
N ILE A 26 26.09 0.57 -7.30
CA ILE A 26 25.39 1.24 -6.19
C ILE A 26 24.94 0.21 -5.18
N GLU A 27 25.41 0.35 -3.94
CA GLU A 27 24.95 -0.46 -2.81
C GLU A 27 23.58 0.01 -2.33
N ILE A 28 22.66 -0.93 -2.11
CA ILE A 28 21.30 -0.65 -1.65
C ILE A 28 21.08 -1.35 -0.31
N HIS A 29 20.79 -0.55 0.70
CA HIS A 29 20.32 -1.04 2.00
C HIS A 29 18.79 -0.89 2.05
N VAL A 30 18.14 -1.92 2.58
CA VAL A 30 16.68 -1.98 2.70
C VAL A 30 16.33 -2.20 4.16
N ASP A 31 15.56 -1.27 4.72
CA ASP A 31 14.99 -1.38 6.06
C ASP A 31 13.47 -1.54 5.93
N GLU A 32 12.86 -2.36 6.76
CA GLU A 32 11.42 -2.58 6.80
C GLU A 32 10.87 -2.19 8.18
N GLY A 33 9.77 -1.44 8.18
CA GLY A 33 9.11 -0.99 9.39
C GLY A 33 7.69 -0.49 9.14
N PRO A 34 6.92 -0.23 10.20
CA PRO A 34 5.61 0.39 10.09
C PRO A 34 5.70 1.82 9.51
N ASP A 35 4.60 2.31 8.93
CA ASP A 35 4.56 3.60 8.24
C ASP A 35 5.07 4.77 9.10
N SER A 36 4.81 4.73 10.41
CA SER A 36 5.31 5.74 11.36
C SER A 36 6.83 5.74 11.51
N GLU A 37 7.47 4.56 11.49
CA GLU A 37 8.94 4.47 11.54
C GLU A 37 9.55 4.90 10.21
N VAL A 38 8.95 4.52 9.09
CA VAL A 38 9.38 4.97 7.75
C VAL A 38 9.34 6.49 7.67
N ALA A 39 8.26 7.12 8.16
CA ALA A 39 8.15 8.57 8.24
C ALA A 39 9.24 9.20 9.12
N GLN A 40 9.54 8.61 10.28
CA GLN A 40 10.61 9.08 11.16
C GLN A 40 11.98 8.96 10.47
N TRP A 41 12.27 7.83 9.84
CA TRP A 41 13.55 7.62 9.15
C TRP A 41 13.76 8.59 7.97
N LEU A 42 12.68 8.94 7.25
CA LEU A 42 12.73 9.99 6.23
C LEU A 42 13.00 11.36 6.86
N ALA A 43 12.28 11.72 7.94
CA ALA A 43 12.45 13.01 8.62
C ALA A 43 13.88 13.18 9.18
N ASP A 44 14.47 12.10 9.67
CA ASP A 44 15.83 12.09 10.23
C ASP A 44 16.93 11.91 9.15
N TYR A 45 16.56 11.88 7.86
CA TYR A 45 17.49 11.60 6.74
C TYR A 45 18.26 10.29 6.90
N ARG A 46 17.72 9.34 7.66
CA ARG A 46 18.31 8.01 7.84
C ARG A 46 18.14 7.15 6.57
N VAL A 47 17.12 7.44 5.79
CA VAL A 47 16.83 6.80 4.51
C VAL A 47 16.63 7.85 3.43
N ASP A 48 17.06 7.54 2.21
CA ASP A 48 16.96 8.46 1.06
C ASP A 48 15.56 8.47 0.46
N VAL A 49 14.84 7.36 0.52
CA VAL A 49 13.53 7.17 -0.10
C VAL A 49 12.73 6.13 0.67
N GLY A 50 11.42 6.34 0.77
CA GLY A 50 10.50 5.41 1.42
C GLY A 50 9.19 5.24 0.65
N PHE A 51 8.56 4.07 0.75
CA PHE A 51 7.18 3.92 0.29
C PHE A 51 6.22 4.52 1.31
N VAL A 52 5.27 5.29 0.81
CA VAL A 52 4.23 5.94 1.64
C VAL A 52 2.86 5.78 0.99
N THR A 53 1.84 5.94 1.81
CA THR A 53 0.45 6.02 1.35
C THR A 53 0.01 7.48 1.27
N LEU A 54 -0.65 7.85 0.16
CA LEU A 54 -1.19 9.19 -0.02
C LEU A 54 -2.63 9.32 0.57
N PRO A 55 -3.03 10.52 1.00
CA PRO A 55 -2.26 11.76 0.99
C PRO A 55 -1.14 11.76 2.04
N ASN A 56 -0.02 12.39 1.70
CA ASN A 56 1.11 12.62 2.60
C ASN A 56 1.64 14.03 2.34
N GLU A 57 1.50 14.91 3.32
CA GLU A 57 1.87 16.33 3.22
C GLU A 57 3.23 16.60 3.88
N GLN A 58 3.81 15.60 4.54
CA GLN A 58 5.04 15.74 5.28
C GLN A 58 6.28 15.71 4.39
N PHE A 59 6.19 15.02 3.24
CA PHE A 59 7.32 14.75 2.37
C PHE A 59 6.99 15.06 0.90
N ASP A 60 8.01 15.28 0.10
CA ASP A 60 7.88 15.31 -1.35
C ASP A 60 7.59 13.91 -1.87
N THR A 61 6.51 13.75 -2.64
CA THR A 61 6.02 12.43 -3.04
C THR A 61 5.99 12.24 -4.55
N PHE A 62 6.28 11.02 -4.98
CA PHE A 62 6.24 10.57 -6.37
C PHE A 62 5.25 9.42 -6.48
N PHE A 63 4.09 9.69 -7.08
CA PHE A 63 3.05 8.69 -7.26
C PHE A 63 3.55 7.48 -8.06
N LEU A 64 3.17 6.28 -7.62
CA LEU A 64 3.49 5.02 -8.29
C LEU A 64 2.24 4.34 -8.84
N MET A 65 1.29 4.02 -7.98
CA MET A 65 0.13 3.23 -8.36
C MET A 65 -1.07 3.41 -7.43
N GLN A 66 -2.23 2.99 -7.93
CA GLN A 66 -3.40 2.73 -7.10
C GLN A 66 -3.50 1.24 -6.81
N ASP A 67 -3.91 0.90 -5.59
CA ASP A 67 -4.09 -0.44 -5.11
C ASP A 67 -5.50 -0.60 -4.55
N GLN A 68 -6.20 -1.64 -4.97
CA GLN A 68 -7.56 -1.89 -4.52
C GLN A 68 -7.57 -2.42 -3.08
N MET A 69 -8.51 -1.91 -2.29
CA MET A 69 -8.82 -2.51 -0.99
C MET A 69 -9.90 -3.58 -1.19
N VAL A 70 -9.65 -4.78 -0.70
CA VAL A 70 -10.55 -5.92 -0.84
C VAL A 70 -10.91 -6.49 0.53
N ALA A 71 -12.14 -6.98 0.66
CA ALA A 71 -12.53 -7.76 1.82
C ALA A 71 -11.98 -9.18 1.72
N LEU A 72 -11.46 -9.70 2.83
CA LEU A 72 -11.12 -11.10 3.02
C LEU A 72 -12.17 -11.78 3.89
N LEU A 73 -12.69 -12.88 3.41
CA LEU A 73 -13.73 -13.68 4.06
C LEU A 73 -13.26 -15.13 4.21
N PRO A 74 -13.64 -15.83 5.28
CA PRO A 74 -13.54 -17.27 5.32
C PRO A 74 -14.28 -17.94 4.15
N THR A 75 -13.85 -19.10 3.71
CA THR A 75 -14.46 -19.81 2.55
C THR A 75 -15.93 -20.13 2.76
N GLY A 76 -16.35 -20.45 3.98
CA GLY A 76 -17.74 -20.74 4.34
C GLY A 76 -18.57 -19.54 4.81
N HIS A 77 -18.07 -18.32 4.67
CA HIS A 77 -18.75 -17.13 5.19
C HIS A 77 -20.04 -16.83 4.42
N PRO A 78 -21.15 -16.39 5.08
CA PRO A 78 -22.41 -16.08 4.39
C PRO A 78 -22.29 -15.04 3.26
N LEU A 79 -21.35 -14.08 3.41
CA LEU A 79 -21.06 -13.09 2.39
C LEU A 79 -20.32 -13.63 1.16
N ALA A 80 -19.81 -14.86 1.20
CA ALA A 80 -19.02 -15.45 0.11
C ALA A 80 -19.80 -15.54 -1.21
N GLY A 81 -21.11 -15.67 -1.16
CA GLY A 81 -22.01 -15.68 -2.33
C GLY A 81 -22.27 -14.31 -2.97
N LYS A 82 -21.95 -13.21 -2.27
CA LYS A 82 -22.13 -11.86 -2.82
C LYS A 82 -21.08 -11.55 -3.89
N ARG A 83 -21.45 -10.73 -4.90
CA ARG A 83 -20.49 -10.21 -5.89
C ARG A 83 -19.52 -9.17 -5.29
N SER A 84 -20.01 -8.37 -4.34
CA SER A 84 -19.26 -7.36 -3.59
C SER A 84 -19.85 -7.22 -2.20
N VAL A 85 -19.08 -6.68 -1.26
CA VAL A 85 -19.51 -6.46 0.12
C VAL A 85 -19.36 -5.00 0.51
N THR A 86 -20.22 -4.56 1.42
CA THR A 86 -20.16 -3.21 1.99
C THR A 86 -19.44 -3.22 3.33
N LEU A 87 -19.02 -2.05 3.83
CA LEU A 87 -18.47 -1.94 5.18
C LEU A 87 -19.50 -2.34 6.24
N ALA A 88 -20.77 -2.03 6.01
CA ALA A 88 -21.86 -2.44 6.91
C ALA A 88 -22.03 -3.95 6.98
N ASP A 89 -21.89 -4.66 5.86
CA ASP A 89 -21.91 -6.12 5.83
C ASP A 89 -20.81 -6.71 6.74
N LEU A 90 -19.63 -6.10 6.73
CA LEU A 90 -18.48 -6.58 7.52
C LEU A 90 -18.62 -6.30 9.02
N CYS A 91 -19.40 -5.28 9.41
CA CYS A 91 -19.63 -4.97 10.82
C CYS A 91 -20.40 -6.06 11.58
N ALA A 92 -21.13 -6.89 10.88
CA ALA A 92 -21.91 -7.99 11.47
C ALA A 92 -21.03 -9.20 11.90
N SER A 93 -19.75 -9.21 11.52
CA SER A 93 -18.81 -10.30 11.80
C SER A 93 -17.66 -9.85 12.68
N PRO A 94 -17.00 -10.76 13.44
CA PRO A 94 -15.72 -10.47 14.04
C PRO A 94 -14.74 -9.94 13.00
N PHE A 95 -14.03 -8.85 13.32
CA PHE A 95 -13.13 -8.18 12.39
C PHE A 95 -11.67 -8.28 12.85
N ALA A 96 -10.78 -8.62 11.93
CA ALA A 96 -9.35 -8.59 12.15
C ALA A 96 -8.79 -7.28 11.55
N MET A 97 -8.35 -6.38 12.42
CA MET A 97 -7.72 -5.12 12.05
C MET A 97 -6.21 -5.31 11.94
N THR A 98 -5.67 -5.10 10.75
CA THR A 98 -4.21 -5.01 10.58
C THR A 98 -3.71 -3.63 10.97
N ARG A 99 -2.53 -3.58 11.60
CA ARG A 99 -1.78 -2.33 11.83
C ARG A 99 -0.68 -2.12 10.78
N ALA A 100 -0.47 -3.11 9.90
CA ALA A 100 0.51 -3.03 8.84
C ALA A 100 -0.05 -2.22 7.67
N GLY A 101 0.56 -1.08 7.34
CA GLY A 101 0.44 -0.29 6.11
C GLY A 101 -0.96 0.14 5.62
N SER A 102 -2.01 -0.55 6.06
CA SER A 102 -3.40 -0.27 5.63
C SER A 102 -4.35 0.03 6.80
N GLY A 103 -3.89 -0.10 8.04
CA GLY A 103 -4.75 0.04 9.22
C GLY A 103 -5.40 1.41 9.31
N ASP A 104 -4.65 2.47 9.04
CA ASP A 104 -5.15 3.84 9.06
C ASP A 104 -6.17 4.10 7.95
N ILE A 105 -5.98 3.50 6.79
CA ILE A 105 -6.95 3.60 5.68
C ILE A 105 -8.24 2.91 6.07
N ILE A 106 -8.17 1.70 6.62
CA ILE A 106 -9.34 0.93 7.05
C ILE A 106 -10.10 1.69 8.13
N GLY A 107 -9.40 2.25 9.12
CA GLY A 107 -9.99 3.09 10.15
C GLY A 107 -10.73 4.29 9.57
N ARG A 108 -10.10 5.02 8.63
CA ARG A 108 -10.75 6.14 7.95
C ARG A 108 -11.97 5.73 7.12
N LEU A 109 -11.94 4.58 6.44
CA LEU A 109 -13.08 4.08 5.67
C LEU A 109 -14.30 3.85 6.58
N PHE A 110 -14.12 3.17 7.71
CA PHE A 110 -15.21 2.94 8.66
C PHE A 110 -15.69 4.25 9.29
N HIS A 111 -14.77 5.12 9.71
CA HIS A 111 -15.11 6.42 10.28
C HIS A 111 -15.91 7.30 9.31
N ALA A 112 -15.47 7.40 8.05
CA ALA A 112 -16.17 8.17 7.02
C ALA A 112 -17.57 7.63 6.70
N ALA A 113 -17.78 6.32 6.89
CA ALA A 113 -19.08 5.67 6.72
C ALA A 113 -19.97 5.78 7.99
N GLY A 114 -19.47 6.35 9.09
CA GLY A 114 -20.18 6.37 10.38
C GLY A 114 -20.33 4.97 10.99
N LEU A 115 -19.46 4.03 10.64
CA LEU A 115 -19.52 2.64 11.07
C LEU A 115 -18.36 2.30 12.00
N GLN A 116 -18.59 1.29 12.85
CA GLN A 116 -17.56 0.73 13.71
C GLN A 116 -17.45 -0.77 13.49
N PRO A 117 -16.27 -1.28 13.06
CA PRO A 117 -16.07 -2.72 12.92
C PRO A 117 -16.01 -3.39 14.29
N ASN A 118 -16.53 -4.61 14.39
CA ASN A 118 -16.47 -5.44 15.59
C ASN A 118 -15.07 -6.06 15.73
N ILE A 119 -14.09 -5.32 16.21
CA ILE A 119 -12.69 -5.72 16.23
C ILE A 119 -12.44 -6.75 17.32
N HIS A 120 -12.16 -7.98 16.91
CA HIS A 120 -11.73 -9.07 17.79
C HIS A 120 -10.21 -9.32 17.74
N TYR A 121 -9.58 -9.01 16.61
CA TYR A 121 -8.14 -9.21 16.40
C TYR A 121 -7.47 -7.91 15.99
N ARG A 122 -6.29 -7.65 16.56
CA ARG A 122 -5.38 -6.58 16.13
C ARG A 122 -4.01 -7.22 15.88
N SER A 123 -3.57 -7.22 14.64
CA SER A 123 -2.28 -7.80 14.28
C SER A 123 -1.33 -6.76 13.72
N LEU A 124 -0.04 -6.94 14.00
CA LEU A 124 1.03 -6.12 13.42
C LEU A 124 1.40 -6.59 12.01
N GLN A 125 1.19 -7.88 11.73
CA GLN A 125 1.59 -8.50 10.47
C GLN A 125 0.38 -8.97 9.66
N LEU A 126 0.43 -8.74 8.36
CA LEU A 126 -0.63 -9.16 7.44
C LEU A 126 -0.85 -10.67 7.44
N VAL A 127 0.22 -11.46 7.55
CA VAL A 127 0.12 -12.93 7.58
C VAL A 127 -0.75 -13.44 8.73
N SER A 128 -0.68 -12.80 9.89
CA SER A 128 -1.53 -13.13 11.05
C SER A 128 -2.99 -12.78 10.80
N THR A 129 -3.26 -11.66 10.11
CA THR A 129 -4.62 -11.29 9.68
C THR A 129 -5.19 -12.33 8.71
N ILE A 130 -4.41 -12.71 7.69
CA ILE A 130 -4.83 -13.71 6.70
C ILE A 130 -5.10 -15.06 7.39
N ALA A 131 -4.24 -15.46 8.32
CA ALA A 131 -4.42 -16.71 9.07
C ALA A 131 -5.70 -16.71 9.91
N ALA A 132 -6.05 -15.62 10.59
CA ALA A 132 -7.29 -15.49 11.34
C ALA A 132 -8.52 -15.62 10.42
N VAL A 133 -8.48 -15.00 9.25
CA VAL A 133 -9.56 -15.13 8.26
C VAL A 133 -9.66 -16.56 7.75
N ALA A 134 -8.55 -17.19 7.38
CA ALA A 134 -8.53 -18.56 6.84
C ALA A 134 -9.07 -19.59 7.84
N ARG A 135 -8.88 -19.38 9.15
CA ARG A 135 -9.46 -20.23 10.20
C ARG A 135 -10.95 -20.02 10.43
N GLY A 136 -11.53 -18.97 9.88
CA GLY A 136 -12.92 -18.62 10.14
C GLY A 136 -13.14 -17.73 11.36
N ASP A 137 -12.07 -17.23 11.97
CA ASP A 137 -12.15 -16.46 13.22
C ASP A 137 -12.63 -15.01 12.99
N ALA A 138 -12.42 -14.46 11.80
CA ALA A 138 -12.75 -13.08 11.48
C ALA A 138 -12.87 -12.83 9.97
N VAL A 139 -13.43 -11.66 9.62
CA VAL A 139 -13.29 -11.02 8.31
C VAL A 139 -12.27 -9.90 8.39
N SER A 140 -11.75 -9.43 7.25
CA SER A 140 -10.81 -8.31 7.21
C SER A 140 -10.93 -7.49 5.94
N ILE A 141 -10.23 -6.37 5.89
CA ILE A 141 -9.96 -5.60 4.67
C ILE A 141 -8.45 -5.50 4.52
N VAL A 142 -7.95 -5.72 3.31
CA VAL A 142 -6.53 -5.64 3.00
C VAL A 142 -6.32 -5.00 1.64
N ALA A 143 -5.12 -4.53 1.38
CA ALA A 143 -4.72 -4.13 0.04
C ALA A 143 -4.51 -5.36 -0.84
N GLU A 144 -5.06 -5.38 -2.05
CA GLU A 144 -5.00 -6.55 -2.93
C GLU A 144 -3.57 -6.93 -3.31
N SER A 145 -2.71 -5.93 -3.56
CA SER A 145 -1.30 -6.16 -3.89
C SER A 145 -0.51 -6.77 -2.72
N ALA A 146 -1.01 -6.68 -1.49
CA ALA A 146 -0.35 -7.27 -0.32
C ALA A 146 -0.58 -8.77 -0.17
N LEU A 147 -1.58 -9.30 -0.88
CA LEU A 147 -1.89 -10.72 -0.83
C LEU A 147 -0.83 -11.53 -1.57
N PRO A 148 -0.35 -12.64 -1.02
CA PRO A 148 0.57 -13.52 -1.73
C PRO A 148 -0.10 -14.05 -3.02
N PRO A 149 0.65 -14.16 -4.14
CA PRO A 149 0.09 -14.61 -5.42
C PRO A 149 -0.47 -16.03 -5.34
N GLU A 150 0.19 -16.88 -4.56
CA GLU A 150 -0.25 -18.24 -4.24
C GLU A 150 -0.31 -18.37 -2.73
N SER A 151 -1.51 -18.50 -2.20
CA SER A 151 -1.72 -18.74 -0.78
C SER A 151 -2.20 -20.17 -0.57
N THR A 152 -1.54 -20.90 0.32
CA THR A 152 -2.03 -22.19 0.84
C THR A 152 -3.18 -22.00 1.81
N LEU A 153 -3.43 -20.78 2.27
CA LEU A 153 -4.52 -20.45 3.20
C LEU A 153 -5.80 -20.19 2.41
N ALA A 154 -6.86 -20.85 2.84
CA ALA A 154 -8.17 -20.76 2.20
C ALA A 154 -8.93 -19.51 2.65
N TYR A 155 -9.09 -18.56 1.75
CA TYR A 155 -9.92 -17.37 1.95
C TYR A 155 -10.56 -16.94 0.62
N ILE A 156 -11.59 -16.11 0.70
CA ILE A 156 -12.26 -15.51 -0.46
C ILE A 156 -12.01 -14.02 -0.45
N LYS A 157 -11.62 -13.48 -1.62
CA LYS A 157 -11.58 -12.02 -1.87
C LYS A 157 -12.92 -11.55 -2.39
N LYS A 158 -13.38 -10.39 -1.91
CA LYS A 158 -14.54 -9.68 -2.45
C LYS A 158 -14.21 -8.20 -2.63
N PRO A 159 -14.61 -7.61 -3.76
CA PRO A 159 -14.55 -6.16 -3.93
C PRO A 159 -15.40 -5.46 -2.88
N LEU A 160 -14.92 -4.32 -2.41
CA LEU A 160 -15.71 -3.42 -1.55
C LEU A 160 -16.68 -2.59 -2.39
N ARG A 161 -17.84 -2.27 -1.81
CA ARG A 161 -18.78 -1.32 -2.37
C ARG A 161 -19.18 -0.28 -1.30
N PRO A 162 -18.98 1.02 -1.52
CA PRO A 162 -18.24 1.60 -2.66
C PRO A 162 -16.79 1.09 -2.73
N ALA A 163 -16.20 1.12 -3.92
CA ALA A 163 -14.82 0.70 -4.11
C ALA A 163 -13.89 1.61 -3.29
N ALA A 164 -12.92 1.01 -2.63
CA ALA A 164 -11.91 1.72 -1.87
C ALA A 164 -10.53 1.42 -2.46
N VAL A 165 -9.71 2.46 -2.54
CA VAL A 165 -8.34 2.37 -3.05
C VAL A 165 -7.37 3.04 -2.11
N ARG A 166 -6.13 2.55 -2.08
CA ARG A 166 -5.00 3.31 -1.56
C ARG A 166 -4.12 3.77 -2.72
N LYS A 167 -3.52 4.94 -2.57
CA LYS A 167 -2.52 5.44 -3.51
C LYS A 167 -1.15 5.25 -2.89
N VAL A 168 -0.27 4.57 -3.60
CA VAL A 168 1.11 4.32 -3.16
C VAL A 168 2.04 5.25 -3.89
N ALA A 169 2.97 5.84 -3.17
CA ALA A 169 4.00 6.74 -3.68
C ALA A 169 5.36 6.41 -3.06
N LEU A 170 6.42 6.87 -3.68
CA LEU A 170 7.72 7.07 -3.04
C LEU A 170 7.76 8.46 -2.43
N ALA A 171 8.36 8.57 -1.25
CA ALA A 171 8.60 9.83 -0.57
C ALA A 171 10.09 10.06 -0.36
N VAL A 172 10.52 11.31 -0.43
CA VAL A 172 11.85 11.77 -0.07
C VAL A 172 11.74 12.93 0.91
N PRO A 173 12.72 13.13 1.79
CA PRO A 173 12.70 14.24 2.74
C PRO A 173 12.63 15.61 2.07
N ASP A 174 13.39 15.77 0.98
CA ASP A 174 13.53 17.03 0.26
C ASP A 174 14.06 16.77 -1.17
N THR A 175 13.29 17.14 -2.17
CA THR A 175 13.67 16.98 -3.59
C THR A 175 14.91 17.81 -3.96
N GLY A 176 15.15 18.93 -3.29
CA GLY A 176 16.33 19.77 -3.50
C GLY A 176 17.64 19.12 -3.08
N ARG A 177 17.57 18.16 -2.15
CA ARG A 177 18.74 17.41 -1.63
C ARG A 177 18.85 15.99 -2.16
N MET A 178 17.96 15.62 -3.07
CA MET A 178 17.92 14.26 -3.62
C MET A 178 19.18 13.94 -4.44
N SER A 179 19.84 12.84 -4.09
CA SER A 179 21.01 12.35 -4.82
C SER A 179 20.66 11.92 -6.25
N PRO A 180 21.61 11.92 -7.19
CA PRO A 180 21.39 11.35 -8.52
C PRO A 180 20.93 9.88 -8.47
N ALA A 181 21.47 9.09 -7.54
CA ALA A 181 21.10 7.69 -7.34
C ALA A 181 19.64 7.55 -6.92
N THR A 182 19.18 8.37 -5.96
CA THR A 182 17.78 8.38 -5.51
C THR A 182 16.84 8.81 -6.63
N ARG A 183 17.23 9.81 -7.43
CA ARG A 183 16.45 10.28 -8.58
C ARG A 183 16.22 9.18 -9.62
N GLU A 184 17.27 8.45 -9.94
CA GLU A 184 17.19 7.31 -10.87
C GLU A 184 16.36 6.15 -10.30
N PHE A 185 16.45 5.89 -9.00
CA PHE A 185 15.61 4.89 -8.34
C PHE A 185 14.12 5.23 -8.48
N ILE A 186 13.74 6.47 -8.22
CA ILE A 186 12.36 6.94 -8.38
C ILE A 186 11.90 6.83 -9.82
N ARG A 187 12.75 7.25 -10.78
CA ARG A 187 12.43 7.17 -12.21
C ARG A 187 12.17 5.71 -12.65
N ILE A 188 13.01 4.78 -12.21
CA ILE A 188 12.84 3.35 -12.51
C ILE A 188 11.59 2.80 -11.85
N ALA A 189 11.31 3.16 -10.59
CA ALA A 189 10.10 2.75 -9.90
C ALA A 189 8.84 3.22 -10.65
N GLN A 190 8.80 4.48 -11.07
CA GLN A 190 7.67 5.01 -11.85
C GLN A 190 7.51 4.28 -13.20
N GLN A 191 8.60 3.88 -13.85
CA GLN A 191 8.55 3.09 -15.08
C GLN A 191 8.02 1.66 -14.85
N VAL A 192 8.39 1.05 -13.71
CA VAL A 192 7.90 -0.29 -13.34
C VAL A 192 6.39 -0.30 -13.14
N PHE A 193 5.86 0.75 -12.52
CA PHE A 193 4.44 0.86 -12.18
C PHE A 193 3.64 1.71 -13.17
N ALA A 194 4.27 2.22 -14.24
CA ALA A 194 3.53 2.88 -15.30
C ALA A 194 2.43 1.94 -15.85
N PRO A 195 1.20 2.43 -16.06
CA PRO A 195 0.17 1.61 -16.69
C PRO A 195 0.70 1.04 -18.00
N GLN A 196 0.66 -0.27 -18.15
CA GLN A 196 0.97 -0.94 -19.42
C GLN A 196 -0.17 -0.65 -20.41
N GLY A 197 -0.13 0.50 -21.06
CA GLY A 197 -1.16 0.97 -21.97
C GLY A 197 -0.55 1.61 -23.20
N THR A 198 -0.67 0.92 -24.34
CA THR A 198 -0.61 1.35 -25.75
C THR A 198 0.59 2.25 -26.13
N PRO A 199 1.44 1.82 -27.07
CA PRO A 199 2.51 2.65 -27.61
C PRO A 199 1.88 3.79 -28.44
N GLY A 200 1.99 5.02 -27.98
CA GLY A 200 1.69 6.19 -28.78
C GLY A 200 0.80 7.24 -28.13
N ALA A 201 1.28 7.91 -27.09
CA ALA A 201 0.83 9.26 -26.82
C ALA A 201 2.00 10.06 -26.20
N LYS A 202 2.72 10.80 -27.02
CA LYS A 202 3.56 11.90 -26.58
C LYS A 202 2.63 13.00 -26.10
N GLY A 203 2.35 13.05 -24.79
CA GLY A 203 1.63 14.12 -24.14
C GLY A 203 2.55 14.79 -23.12
N LYS A 204 2.97 16.01 -23.43
CA LYS A 204 3.60 16.92 -22.48
C LYS A 204 2.56 17.26 -21.41
N GLU A 205 2.63 16.65 -20.28
CA GLU A 205 1.85 17.10 -19.13
C GLU A 205 2.70 18.06 -18.30
N LYS A 206 2.27 19.31 -18.32
CA LYS A 206 2.86 20.41 -17.55
C LYS A 206 2.64 20.12 -16.07
N LEU A 207 3.73 20.15 -15.30
CA LEU A 207 3.69 20.27 -13.84
C LEU A 207 2.86 21.51 -13.47
N HIS A 208 1.67 21.29 -12.94
CA HIS A 208 0.94 22.32 -12.21
C HIS A 208 1.33 22.25 -10.74
N THR A 209 2.29 23.10 -10.38
CA THR A 209 2.51 23.51 -9.00
C THR A 209 1.32 24.37 -8.57
N VAL A 210 0.42 23.79 -7.78
CA VAL A 210 -0.62 24.60 -7.12
C VAL A 210 0.02 25.20 -5.87
N ARG A 211 0.51 26.44 -5.99
CA ARG A 211 0.69 27.34 -4.84
C ARG A 211 -0.69 27.91 -4.52
N GLN A 212 -1.27 27.53 -3.40
CA GLN A 212 -2.32 28.35 -2.80
C GLN A 212 -1.65 29.48 -2.02
N GLN A 213 -1.92 30.71 -2.47
CA GLN A 213 -1.76 31.93 -1.68
C GLN A 213 -3.00 32.09 -0.80
N VAL A 214 -2.79 32.38 0.40
CA VAL A 214 -3.29 33.25 1.46
C VAL A 214 -3.35 32.52 2.76
#